data_4abfbe3f8530e9fbb2c4cdb61b664956
#
_entry.id   4abfbe3f8530e9fbb2c4cdb61b664956
#
_cell.length_a   1.000
_cell.length_b   1.000
_cell.length_c   1.000
_cell.angle_alpha   90.00
_cell.angle_beta   90.00
_cell.angle_gamma   90.00
#
_symmetry.space_group_name_H-M   'P 1'
#
loop_
_entity.id
_entity.type
_entity.pdbx_description
1 polymer ?
#
loop_
_entity_poly.entity_id
_entity_poly.type
_entity_poly.pdbx_seq_one_letter_code
_entity_poly.pdbx_strand_id
1 'polypeptide(L)'
;DARLLFNKYMGASQVIDALNISFNGGIESAFLSEGEKKMMVILFILEAISDEQTIVLMDEPDSHIHISRKSEVKDMFDHMSHRSNLITSHSPTLTTRFNPDSIIMLDRKTDGKVDIIDKKNVDLVGRLTNGIWTAQRQNIFLASHDDILLVEGSSDITFIQAALSHFHSQDKYKNLSFEFIP
;
A
#
# COMPACT_ATOMS: atom_id res chain seq x y z
N ASP A 1 -6.04 8.57 31.56
CA ASP A 1 -6.82 7.66 30.69
C ASP A 1 -6.93 8.29 29.29
N ALA A 2 -6.34 7.61 28.28
CA ALA A 2 -6.27 8.11 26.90
C ALA A 2 -7.66 8.31 26.27
N ARG A 3 -8.64 7.44 26.59
CA ARG A 3 -10.03 7.60 26.15
C ARG A 3 -10.67 8.87 26.69
N LEU A 4 -10.41 9.17 27.96
CA LEU A 4 -10.94 10.40 28.57
C LEU A 4 -10.36 11.64 27.90
N LEU A 5 -9.07 11.60 27.58
CA LEU A 5 -8.37 12.68 26.91
C LEU A 5 -8.89 12.86 25.48
N PHE A 6 -9.06 11.76 24.75
CA PHE A 6 -9.63 11.76 23.40
C PHE A 6 -11.07 12.33 23.38
N ASN A 7 -11.92 11.87 24.29
CA ASN A 7 -13.30 12.36 24.38
C ASN A 7 -13.37 13.85 24.74
N LYS A 8 -12.44 14.34 25.56
CA LYS A 8 -12.36 15.78 25.89
C LYS A 8 -11.85 16.63 24.75
N TYR A 9 -11.00 16.07 23.89
CA TYR A 9 -10.48 16.75 22.70
C TYR A 9 -11.51 16.77 21.56
N MET A 10 -12.16 15.64 21.31
CA MET A 10 -13.08 15.45 20.18
C MET A 10 -14.55 15.66 20.52
N GLY A 11 -14.88 15.84 21.80
CA GLY A 11 -16.27 15.96 22.26
C GLY A 11 -16.91 17.30 21.92
N ALA A 12 -18.25 17.37 22.01
CA ALA A 12 -19.06 18.57 21.72
C ALA A 12 -18.71 19.80 22.61
N SER A 13 -18.09 19.56 23.76
CA SER A 13 -17.52 20.60 24.62
C SER A 13 -15.98 20.47 24.60
N GLN A 14 -15.38 20.88 23.51
CA GLN A 14 -13.92 20.85 23.36
C GLN A 14 -13.27 21.66 24.53
N VAL A 15 -12.60 20.94 25.40
CA VAL A 15 -11.92 21.53 26.58
C VAL A 15 -10.40 21.68 26.29
N ILE A 16 -9.91 20.97 25.28
CA ILE A 16 -8.50 20.98 24.87
C ILE A 16 -8.41 21.53 23.45
N ASP A 17 -7.78 22.67 23.30
CA ASP A 17 -7.63 23.34 21.98
C ASP A 17 -6.49 22.74 21.14
N ALA A 18 -5.42 22.28 21.78
CA ALA A 18 -4.28 21.68 21.11
C ALA A 18 -3.60 20.64 21.99
N LEU A 19 -3.05 19.62 21.34
CA LEU A 19 -2.23 18.61 21.96
C LEU A 19 -0.89 18.54 21.22
N ASN A 20 0.20 18.95 21.88
CA ASN A 20 1.55 18.81 21.36
C ASN A 20 2.25 17.67 22.07
N ILE A 21 2.85 16.77 21.30
CA ILE A 21 3.63 15.63 21.78
C ILE A 21 5.09 15.90 21.43
N SER A 22 5.96 15.88 22.44
CA SER A 22 7.40 15.96 22.24
C SER A 22 8.01 14.57 22.37
N PHE A 23 8.83 14.20 21.39
CA PHE A 23 9.56 12.93 21.39
C PHE A 23 10.98 13.09 21.93
N ASN A 24 11.62 11.99 22.29
CA ASN A 24 13.02 11.98 22.70
C ASN A 24 13.89 12.63 21.62
N GLY A 25 14.70 13.61 22.01
CA GLY A 25 15.52 14.41 21.05
C GLY A 25 14.91 15.74 20.66
N GLY A 26 13.78 16.15 21.28
CA GLY A 26 13.20 17.48 21.09
C GLY A 26 12.38 17.65 19.80
N ILE A 27 12.01 16.54 19.13
CA ILE A 27 11.14 16.59 17.98
C ILE A 27 9.68 16.71 18.47
N GLU A 28 8.98 17.73 18.00
CA GLU A 28 7.57 17.92 18.30
C GLU A 28 6.69 17.30 17.22
N SER A 29 5.49 16.85 17.59
CA SER A 29 4.51 16.26 16.67
C SER A 29 4.13 17.20 15.51
N ALA A 30 4.26 18.51 15.69
CA ALA A 30 4.04 19.49 14.64
C ALA A 30 5.01 19.35 13.44
N PHE A 31 6.23 18.86 13.67
CA PHE A 31 7.27 18.70 12.66
C PHE A 31 7.26 17.34 11.95
N LEU A 32 6.39 16.43 12.38
CA LEU A 32 6.23 15.14 11.71
C LEU A 32 5.63 15.31 10.32
N SER A 33 6.07 14.50 9.38
CA SER A 33 5.43 14.36 8.07
C SER A 33 3.99 13.85 8.22
N GLU A 34 3.16 14.07 7.21
CA GLU A 34 1.75 13.59 7.25
C GLU A 34 1.67 12.06 7.42
N GLY A 35 2.58 11.31 6.78
CA GLY A 35 2.65 9.86 6.96
C GLY A 35 2.99 9.46 8.39
N GLU A 36 3.94 10.14 9.04
CA GLU A 36 4.31 9.88 10.43
C GLU A 36 3.20 10.25 11.41
N LYS A 37 2.53 11.39 11.18
CA LYS A 37 1.35 11.77 11.96
C LYS A 37 0.26 10.70 11.85
N LYS A 38 0.01 10.21 10.63
CA LYS A 38 -1.00 9.17 10.41
C LYS A 38 -0.65 7.87 11.10
N MET A 39 0.60 7.41 11.01
CA MET A 39 1.08 6.22 11.72
C MET A 39 0.95 6.38 13.24
N MET A 40 1.28 7.55 13.76
CA MET A 40 1.10 7.85 15.19
C MET A 40 -0.38 7.78 15.61
N VAL A 41 -1.29 8.30 14.79
CA VAL A 41 -2.73 8.22 15.05
C VAL A 41 -3.23 6.77 15.02
N ILE A 42 -2.78 5.97 14.04
CA ILE A 42 -3.12 4.54 13.97
C ILE A 42 -2.66 3.82 15.24
N LEU A 43 -1.41 3.99 15.63
CA LEU A 43 -0.86 3.41 16.87
C LEU A 43 -1.66 3.85 18.09
N PHE A 44 -1.98 5.14 18.19
CA PHE A 44 -2.73 5.66 19.32
C PHE A 44 -4.15 5.04 19.40
N ILE A 45 -4.83 4.88 18.27
CA ILE A 45 -6.13 4.22 18.21
C ILE A 45 -5.99 2.76 18.65
N LEU A 46 -5.03 2.05 18.10
CA LEU A 46 -4.85 0.63 18.36
C LEU A 46 -4.39 0.36 19.78
N GLU A 47 -3.44 1.14 20.31
CA GLU A 47 -2.79 0.87 21.61
C GLU A 47 -3.54 1.49 22.78
N ALA A 48 -4.01 2.73 22.63
CA ALA A 48 -4.48 3.53 23.75
C ALA A 48 -6.02 3.66 23.83
N ILE A 49 -6.72 3.59 22.69
CA ILE A 49 -8.17 3.80 22.64
C ILE A 49 -8.93 2.48 22.57
N SER A 50 -8.48 1.54 21.74
CA SER A 50 -9.18 0.29 21.49
C SER A 50 -8.86 -0.78 22.55
N ASP A 51 -9.77 -1.72 22.76
CA ASP A 51 -9.64 -2.90 23.60
C ASP A 51 -10.10 -4.15 22.84
N GLU A 52 -10.14 -5.29 23.52
CA GLU A 52 -10.52 -6.58 22.91
C GLU A 52 -11.97 -6.62 22.38
N GLN A 53 -12.83 -5.73 22.88
CA GLN A 53 -14.24 -5.64 22.45
C GLN A 53 -14.45 -4.57 21.38
N THR A 54 -13.39 -3.85 20.99
CA THR A 54 -13.46 -2.77 20.02
C THR A 54 -13.36 -3.32 18.61
N ILE A 55 -14.25 -2.89 17.72
CA ILE A 55 -14.13 -3.06 16.28
C ILE A 55 -13.52 -1.78 15.71
N VAL A 56 -12.34 -1.89 15.12
CA VAL A 56 -11.63 -0.76 14.51
C VAL A 56 -11.94 -0.71 13.02
N LEU A 57 -12.52 0.41 12.59
CA LEU A 57 -12.82 0.67 11.18
C LEU A 57 -11.90 1.79 10.70
N MET A 58 -11.11 1.54 9.66
CA MET A 58 -10.24 2.55 9.08
C MET A 58 -10.38 2.58 7.56
N ASP A 59 -10.59 3.77 7.05
CA ASP A 59 -10.66 4.03 5.62
C ASP A 59 -9.31 4.54 5.13
N GLU A 60 -8.71 3.79 4.20
CA GLU A 60 -7.39 4.05 3.61
C GLU A 60 -6.31 4.45 4.64
N PRO A 61 -6.02 3.59 5.63
CA PRO A 61 -5.05 3.91 6.67
C PRO A 61 -3.64 4.14 6.11
N ASP A 62 -3.33 3.63 4.93
CA ASP A 62 -2.04 3.73 4.27
C ASP A 62 -1.91 4.91 3.30
N SER A 63 -2.95 5.76 3.13
CA SER A 63 -2.86 6.97 2.33
C SER A 63 -1.84 7.94 2.91
N HIS A 64 -1.05 8.60 2.05
CA HIS A 64 0.05 9.50 2.39
C HIS A 64 1.25 8.84 3.10
N ILE A 65 1.23 7.53 3.32
CA ILE A 65 2.38 6.79 3.85
C ILE A 65 3.26 6.35 2.68
N HIS A 66 4.56 6.64 2.78
CA HIS A 66 5.52 6.25 1.74
C HIS A 66 5.52 4.73 1.54
N ILE A 67 5.68 4.29 0.29
CA ILE A 67 5.57 2.88 -0.09
C ILE A 67 6.48 1.95 0.72
N SER A 68 7.70 2.41 1.05
CA SER A 68 8.66 1.64 1.86
C SER A 68 8.19 1.41 3.31
N ARG A 69 7.28 2.24 3.82
CA ARG A 69 6.78 2.15 5.19
C ARG A 69 5.39 1.50 5.31
N LYS A 70 4.78 1.10 4.19
CA LYS A 70 3.46 0.43 4.22
C LYS A 70 3.49 -0.94 4.93
N SER A 71 4.65 -1.59 5.00
CA SER A 71 4.83 -2.78 5.84
C SER A 71 4.60 -2.50 7.32
N GLU A 72 5.09 -1.35 7.81
CA GLU A 72 4.92 -0.97 9.21
C GLU A 72 3.43 -0.85 9.59
N VAL A 73 2.60 -0.37 8.66
CA VAL A 73 1.14 -0.31 8.87
C VAL A 73 0.57 -1.72 9.07
N LYS A 74 0.99 -2.69 8.25
CA LYS A 74 0.57 -4.09 8.40
C LYS A 74 1.01 -4.66 9.75
N ASP A 75 2.26 -4.40 10.15
CA ASP A 75 2.82 -4.88 11.41
C ASP A 75 2.06 -4.32 12.63
N MET A 76 1.59 -3.06 12.56
CA MET A 76 0.73 -2.47 13.60
C MET A 76 -0.57 -3.25 13.77
N PHE A 77 -1.22 -3.65 12.68
CA PHE A 77 -2.45 -4.45 12.74
C PHE A 77 -2.20 -5.88 13.21
N ASP A 78 -1.07 -6.48 12.85
CA ASP A 78 -0.71 -7.83 13.30
C ASP A 78 -0.41 -7.89 14.80
N HIS A 79 0.23 -6.88 15.33
CA HIS A 79 0.48 -6.77 16.77
C HIS A 79 -0.83 -6.75 17.58
N MET A 80 -1.91 -6.30 16.95
CA MET A 80 -3.25 -6.20 17.52
C MET A 80 -4.21 -7.24 16.95
N SER A 81 -3.71 -8.42 16.58
CA SER A 81 -4.47 -9.50 15.92
C SER A 81 -5.61 -10.07 16.77
N HIS A 82 -5.60 -9.84 18.09
CA HIS A 82 -6.70 -10.22 19.00
C HIS A 82 -7.92 -9.28 18.91
N ARG A 83 -7.87 -8.24 18.08
CA ARG A 83 -8.96 -7.27 17.86
C ARG A 83 -9.57 -7.43 16.47
N SER A 84 -10.82 -7.05 16.33
CA SER A 84 -11.50 -7.03 15.04
C SER A 84 -11.16 -5.74 14.29
N ASN A 85 -10.34 -5.85 13.25
CA ASN A 85 -9.97 -4.72 12.41
C ASN A 85 -10.61 -4.88 11.03
N LEU A 86 -11.25 -3.83 10.52
CA LEU A 86 -11.72 -3.73 9.14
C LEU A 86 -11.11 -2.49 8.51
N ILE A 87 -10.32 -2.68 7.47
CA ILE A 87 -9.65 -1.59 6.76
C ILE A 87 -10.03 -1.60 5.29
N THR A 88 -10.16 -0.43 4.68
CA THR A 88 -10.21 -0.29 3.24
C THR A 88 -8.85 0.13 2.70
N SER A 89 -8.48 -0.33 1.53
CA SER A 89 -7.30 0.16 0.82
C SER A 89 -7.41 -0.14 -0.67
N HIS A 90 -6.88 0.75 -1.49
CA HIS A 90 -6.66 0.51 -2.92
C HIS A 90 -5.16 0.37 -3.24
N SER A 91 -4.31 0.23 -2.24
CA SER A 91 -2.86 0.08 -2.40
C SER A 91 -2.45 -1.37 -2.64
N PRO A 92 -1.91 -1.71 -3.81
CA PRO A 92 -1.40 -3.06 -4.07
C PRO A 92 -0.32 -3.47 -3.07
N THR A 93 0.56 -2.52 -2.72
CA THR A 93 1.70 -2.76 -1.81
C THR A 93 1.26 -3.12 -0.40
N LEU A 94 0.18 -2.52 0.11
CA LEU A 94 -0.35 -2.90 1.41
C LEU A 94 -1.17 -4.18 1.31
N THR A 95 -2.07 -4.26 0.34
CA THR A 95 -3.03 -5.36 0.21
C THR A 95 -2.36 -6.72 0.03
N THR A 96 -1.27 -6.79 -0.76
CA THR A 96 -0.50 -8.03 -0.96
C THR A 96 0.22 -8.55 0.29
N ARG A 97 0.28 -7.76 1.35
CA ARG A 97 0.89 -8.19 2.62
C ARG A 97 -0.10 -8.88 3.57
N PHE A 98 -1.38 -8.76 3.31
CA PHE A 98 -2.42 -9.45 4.10
C PHE A 98 -2.66 -10.87 3.57
N ASN A 99 -3.15 -11.74 4.45
CA ASN A 99 -3.57 -13.07 4.04
C ASN A 99 -4.70 -12.92 2.98
N PRO A 100 -4.57 -13.56 1.81
CA PRO A 100 -5.61 -13.51 0.78
C PRO A 100 -7.01 -13.87 1.31
N ASP A 101 -7.11 -14.76 2.30
CA ASP A 101 -8.40 -15.17 2.89
C ASP A 101 -9.07 -14.03 3.69
N SER A 102 -8.30 -13.07 4.19
CA SER A 102 -8.83 -11.91 4.91
C SER A 102 -9.22 -10.75 3.99
N ILE A 103 -8.95 -10.83 2.69
CA ILE A 103 -9.24 -9.76 1.73
C ILE A 103 -10.65 -9.95 1.16
N ILE A 104 -11.43 -8.90 1.13
CA ILE A 104 -12.73 -8.82 0.45
C ILE A 104 -12.58 -7.81 -0.68
N MET A 105 -12.81 -8.25 -1.92
CA MET A 105 -12.78 -7.37 -3.08
C MET A 105 -14.18 -6.90 -3.43
N LEU A 106 -14.31 -5.60 -3.60
CA LEU A 106 -15.54 -4.96 -4.04
C LEU A 106 -15.35 -4.43 -5.47
N ASP A 107 -16.38 -4.61 -6.30
CA ASP A 107 -16.41 -4.05 -7.65
C ASP A 107 -17.75 -3.35 -7.91
N ARG A 108 -17.71 -2.30 -8.69
CA ARG A 108 -18.91 -1.55 -9.07
C ARG A 108 -19.39 -2.00 -10.44
N LYS A 109 -20.58 -2.56 -10.50
CA LYS A 109 -21.24 -2.94 -11.75
C LYS A 109 -21.69 -1.72 -12.55
N THR A 110 -21.96 -1.94 -13.81
CA THR A 110 -22.49 -0.91 -14.74
C THR A 110 -23.82 -0.32 -14.30
N ASP A 111 -24.63 -1.07 -13.53
CA ASP A 111 -25.88 -0.61 -12.93
C ASP A 111 -25.70 0.20 -11.64
N GLY A 112 -24.43 0.45 -11.25
CA GLY A 112 -24.07 1.20 -10.04
C GLY A 112 -24.06 0.41 -8.75
N LYS A 113 -24.48 -0.85 -8.75
CA LYS A 113 -24.41 -1.70 -7.57
C LYS A 113 -22.99 -2.16 -7.28
N VAL A 114 -22.71 -2.34 -6.00
CA VAL A 114 -21.44 -2.90 -5.54
C VAL A 114 -21.62 -4.39 -5.26
N ASP A 115 -20.71 -5.20 -5.76
CA ASP A 115 -20.73 -6.65 -5.58
C ASP A 115 -19.40 -7.14 -5.00
N ILE A 116 -19.45 -8.26 -4.28
CA ILE A 116 -18.26 -8.95 -3.80
C ILE A 116 -17.76 -9.88 -4.91
N ILE A 117 -16.48 -9.76 -5.24
CA ILE A 117 -15.86 -10.58 -6.27
C ILE A 117 -15.32 -11.88 -5.66
N ASP A 118 -15.59 -13.02 -6.31
CA ASP A 118 -14.99 -14.30 -5.95
C ASP A 118 -13.48 -14.29 -6.20
N LYS A 119 -12.71 -14.58 -5.17
CA LYS A 119 -11.24 -14.51 -5.14
C LYS A 119 -10.56 -15.57 -6.01
N LYS A 120 -11.22 -16.68 -6.31
CA LYS A 120 -10.58 -17.88 -6.89
C LYS A 120 -9.91 -17.66 -8.24
N ASN A 121 -10.24 -16.58 -8.96
CA ASN A 121 -9.74 -16.31 -10.31
C ASN A 121 -9.33 -14.84 -10.53
N VAL A 122 -9.04 -14.08 -9.46
CA VAL A 122 -8.82 -12.65 -9.59
C VAL A 122 -7.34 -12.32 -9.41
N ASP A 123 -6.76 -11.71 -10.42
CA ASP A 123 -5.49 -11.00 -10.29
C ASP A 123 -5.71 -9.71 -9.48
N LEU A 124 -5.48 -9.82 -8.18
CA LEU A 124 -5.63 -8.72 -7.23
C LEU A 124 -4.77 -7.51 -7.63
N VAL A 125 -3.52 -7.76 -7.98
CA VAL A 125 -2.56 -6.71 -8.35
C VAL A 125 -2.98 -6.05 -9.65
N GLY A 126 -3.37 -6.84 -10.66
CA GLY A 126 -3.85 -6.33 -11.93
C GLY A 126 -5.08 -5.44 -11.78
N ARG A 127 -6.03 -5.81 -10.92
CA ARG A 127 -7.21 -4.97 -10.66
C ARG A 127 -6.88 -3.68 -9.92
N LEU A 128 -6.07 -3.75 -8.86
CA LEU A 128 -5.69 -2.57 -8.08
C LEU A 128 -4.85 -1.57 -8.89
N THR A 129 -4.15 -2.04 -9.91
CA THR A 129 -3.31 -1.22 -10.79
C THR A 129 -3.97 -0.94 -12.15
N ASN A 130 -5.25 -1.27 -12.31
CA ASN A 130 -5.99 -1.15 -13.56
C ASN A 130 -5.28 -1.82 -14.75
N GLY A 131 -4.70 -3.00 -14.51
CA GLY A 131 -4.00 -3.80 -15.52
C GLY A 131 -2.55 -3.39 -15.81
N ILE A 132 -2.04 -2.34 -15.18
CA ILE A 132 -0.63 -1.92 -15.34
C ILE A 132 0.31 -3.01 -14.84
N TRP A 133 0.02 -3.56 -13.64
CA TRP A 133 0.75 -4.68 -13.08
C TRP A 133 -0.16 -5.90 -12.92
N THR A 134 0.27 -7.03 -13.45
CA THR A 134 -0.36 -8.33 -13.18
C THR A 134 0.52 -9.14 -12.24
N ALA A 135 -0.06 -10.10 -11.51
CA ALA A 135 0.72 -11.02 -10.68
C ALA A 135 1.77 -11.78 -11.51
N GLN A 136 1.45 -12.06 -12.77
CA GLN A 136 2.38 -12.69 -13.71
C GLN A 136 3.58 -11.79 -14.02
N ARG A 137 3.36 -10.51 -14.33
CA ARG A 137 4.44 -9.53 -14.57
C ARG A 137 5.31 -9.33 -13.34
N GLN A 138 4.70 -9.27 -12.16
CA GLN A 138 5.44 -9.16 -10.90
C GLN A 138 6.31 -10.39 -10.64
N ASN A 139 5.80 -11.60 -10.93
CA ASN A 139 6.56 -12.83 -10.78
C ASN A 139 7.73 -12.90 -11.78
N ILE A 140 7.54 -12.47 -13.01
CA ILE A 140 8.60 -12.37 -14.03
C ILE A 140 9.68 -11.39 -13.53
N PHE A 141 9.30 -10.21 -13.04
CA PHE A 141 10.22 -9.23 -12.50
C PHE A 141 11.06 -9.77 -11.33
N LEU A 142 10.44 -10.51 -10.41
CA LEU A 142 11.14 -11.07 -9.24
C LEU A 142 11.99 -12.31 -9.58
N ALA A 143 11.64 -13.03 -10.63
CA ALA A 143 12.35 -14.23 -11.08
C ALA A 143 13.41 -13.97 -12.16
N SER A 144 13.40 -12.79 -12.76
CA SER A 144 14.35 -12.43 -13.80
C SER A 144 15.76 -12.31 -13.22
N HIS A 145 16.71 -12.96 -13.90
CA HIS A 145 18.14 -12.87 -13.60
C HIS A 145 18.86 -11.97 -14.62
N ASP A 146 18.11 -11.44 -15.59
CA ASP A 146 18.62 -10.56 -16.64
C ASP A 146 18.44 -9.09 -16.27
N ASP A 147 19.15 -8.21 -16.94
CA ASP A 147 18.96 -6.78 -16.80
C ASP A 147 17.56 -6.37 -17.23
N ILE A 148 16.86 -5.62 -16.39
CA ILE A 148 15.48 -5.20 -16.63
C ILE A 148 15.47 -3.77 -17.16
N LEU A 149 14.75 -3.55 -18.27
CA LEU A 149 14.53 -2.25 -18.85
C LEU A 149 13.04 -1.87 -18.73
N LEU A 150 12.77 -0.86 -17.90
CA LEU A 150 11.44 -0.26 -17.79
C LEU A 150 11.23 0.69 -18.97
N VAL A 151 10.13 0.52 -19.68
CA VAL A 151 9.76 1.32 -20.85
C VAL A 151 8.35 1.86 -20.72
N GLU A 152 8.05 2.97 -21.39
CA GLU A 152 6.75 3.63 -21.30
C GLU A 152 5.66 2.86 -22.06
N GLY A 153 6.04 2.13 -23.12
CA GLY A 153 5.07 1.38 -23.90
C GLY A 153 5.68 0.37 -24.87
N SER A 154 4.80 -0.37 -25.56
CA SER A 154 5.20 -1.43 -26.50
C SER A 154 5.97 -0.92 -27.71
N SER A 155 5.78 0.33 -28.12
CA SER A 155 6.55 0.98 -29.18
C SER A 155 8.02 1.08 -28.85
N ASP A 156 8.35 1.37 -27.57
CA ASP A 156 9.72 1.49 -27.11
C ASP A 156 10.40 0.13 -27.12
N ILE A 157 9.68 -0.92 -26.72
CA ILE A 157 10.16 -2.30 -26.79
C ILE A 157 10.55 -2.64 -28.23
N THR A 158 9.64 -2.38 -29.17
CA THR A 158 9.89 -2.68 -30.59
C THR A 158 11.10 -1.94 -31.13
N PHE A 159 11.23 -0.65 -30.81
CA PHE A 159 12.34 0.17 -31.25
C PHE A 159 13.67 -0.32 -30.68
N ILE A 160 13.72 -0.56 -29.37
CA ILE A 160 14.95 -1.00 -28.67
C ILE A 160 15.37 -2.39 -29.13
N GLN A 161 14.43 -3.32 -29.29
CA GLN A 161 14.73 -4.65 -29.82
C GLN A 161 15.29 -4.61 -31.26
N ALA A 162 14.73 -3.75 -32.11
CA ALA A 162 15.24 -3.55 -33.46
C ALA A 162 16.66 -2.96 -33.45
N ALA A 163 16.91 -1.96 -32.58
CA ALA A 163 18.24 -1.38 -32.42
C ALA A 163 19.26 -2.40 -31.90
N LEU A 164 18.93 -3.18 -30.88
CA LEU A 164 19.79 -4.25 -30.38
C LEU A 164 20.10 -5.28 -31.45
N SER A 165 19.11 -5.74 -32.20
CA SER A 165 19.30 -6.68 -33.30
C SER A 165 20.26 -6.13 -34.38
N HIS A 166 20.11 -4.85 -34.69
CA HIS A 166 21.02 -4.19 -35.65
C HIS A 166 22.46 -4.15 -35.12
N PHE A 167 22.67 -3.75 -33.86
CA PHE A 167 24.02 -3.72 -33.29
C PHE A 167 24.64 -5.11 -33.09
N HIS A 168 23.84 -6.08 -32.70
CA HIS A 168 24.29 -7.47 -32.60
C HIS A 168 24.76 -8.01 -33.96
N SER A 169 24.09 -7.64 -35.06
CA SER A 169 24.54 -8.02 -36.41
C SER A 169 25.89 -7.42 -36.82
N GLN A 170 26.31 -6.34 -36.14
CA GLN A 170 27.61 -5.69 -36.31
C GLN A 170 28.66 -6.13 -35.28
N ASP A 171 28.44 -7.21 -34.57
CA ASP A 171 29.30 -7.71 -33.48
C ASP A 171 29.42 -6.74 -32.29
N LYS A 172 28.52 -5.77 -32.15
CA LYS A 172 28.49 -4.80 -31.07
C LYS A 172 27.48 -5.19 -30.02
N TYR A 173 27.82 -4.97 -28.75
CA TYR A 173 26.94 -5.14 -27.60
C TYR A 173 26.30 -6.52 -27.47
N LYS A 174 26.98 -7.58 -27.93
CA LYS A 174 26.50 -8.97 -27.91
C LYS A 174 26.07 -9.47 -26.53
N ASN A 175 26.63 -8.90 -25.47
CA ASN A 175 26.34 -9.27 -24.08
C ASN A 175 25.18 -8.51 -23.47
N LEU A 176 24.57 -7.57 -24.21
CA LEU A 176 23.41 -6.85 -23.71
C LEU A 176 22.14 -7.61 -24.05
N SER A 177 21.45 -8.03 -23.03
CA SER A 177 20.13 -8.64 -23.08
C SER A 177 19.26 -7.97 -22.04
N PHE A 178 18.03 -7.63 -22.39
CA PHE A 178 17.10 -7.00 -21.48
C PHE A 178 15.78 -7.74 -21.45
N GLU A 179 15.22 -7.86 -20.25
CA GLU A 179 13.80 -8.13 -20.09
C GLU A 179 13.04 -6.80 -20.04
N PHE A 180 12.02 -6.64 -20.87
CA PHE A 180 11.27 -5.39 -21.00
C PHE A 180 10.01 -5.44 -20.16
N ILE A 181 9.80 -4.40 -19.39
CA ILE A 181 8.57 -4.18 -18.61
C ILE A 181 7.96 -2.86 -19.06
N PRO A 182 6.80 -2.91 -19.74
CA PRO A 182 6.06 -1.72 -20.14
C PRO A 182 5.32 -1.08 -18.97
#